data_5b3a0b6f77157e82910b9a3cc3efbc24
#
_entry.id   5b3a0b6f77157e82910b9a3cc3efbc24
#
_cell.length_a   1.000
_cell.length_b   1.000
_cell.length_c   1.000
_cell.angle_alpha   90.00
_cell.angle_beta   90.00
_cell.angle_gamma   90.00
#
_symmetry.space_group_name_H-M   'P 1'
#
loop_
_entity.id
_entity.type
_entity.pdbx_description
1 polymer ?
#
loop_
_entity_poly.entity_id
_entity_poly.type
_entity_poly.pdbx_seq_one_letter_code
_entity_poly.pdbx_strand_id
1 'polypeptide(L)'
;MKIRLFTPSDVSQLAAIFDASVMQGSGEFYSFAERSAWAYIEGETRSAHYWLERLKDTTIWVAEADNMLVGFINLKIGADSEVEAAAEVECLFVHPEYARSGVATSLYFALFEEVKILALKRLTVEASYLARPFFEKQGFRSIRRNEHKRFLNAADKAQGQAQVLVNFSMTLAL
;
A
#
# COMPACT_ATOMS: atom_id res chain seq x y z
N MET A 1 9.15 13.37 13.65
CA MET A 1 8.50 12.86 12.45
C MET A 1 7.54 13.91 11.91
N LYS A 2 7.57 14.17 10.60
CA LYS A 2 6.74 15.16 9.90
C LYS A 2 5.95 14.44 8.81
N ILE A 3 4.65 14.75 8.68
CA ILE A 3 3.81 14.29 7.55
C ILE A 3 3.68 15.44 6.55
N ARG A 4 3.91 15.17 5.29
CA ARG A 4 3.78 16.14 4.18
C ARG A 4 3.30 15.45 2.91
N LEU A 5 2.87 16.25 1.94
CA LEU A 5 2.58 15.75 0.60
C LEU A 5 3.87 15.28 -0.09
N PHE A 6 3.72 14.26 -0.91
CA PHE A 6 4.76 13.72 -1.78
C PHE A 6 5.18 14.73 -2.84
N THR A 7 6.44 14.68 -3.22
CA THR A 7 7.00 15.35 -4.38
C THR A 7 7.68 14.34 -5.30
N PRO A 8 7.80 14.59 -6.62
CA PRO A 8 8.45 13.64 -7.53
C PRO A 8 9.89 13.25 -7.14
N SER A 9 10.60 14.11 -6.43
CA SER A 9 11.95 13.81 -5.91
C SER A 9 11.97 12.73 -4.83
N ASP A 10 10.84 12.42 -4.21
CA ASP A 10 10.71 11.42 -3.16
C ASP A 10 10.62 9.99 -3.71
N VAL A 11 10.38 9.83 -5.00
CA VAL A 11 10.00 8.54 -5.63
C VAL A 11 10.99 7.41 -5.37
N SER A 12 12.28 7.69 -5.36
CA SER A 12 13.30 6.67 -5.10
C SER A 12 13.25 6.15 -3.67
N GLN A 13 13.01 7.03 -2.69
CA GLN A 13 12.83 6.64 -1.29
C GLN A 13 11.51 5.89 -1.09
N LEU A 14 10.43 6.30 -1.77
CA LEU A 14 9.14 5.62 -1.75
C LEU A 14 9.27 4.17 -2.27
N ALA A 15 9.97 3.97 -3.39
CA ALA A 15 10.24 2.65 -3.94
C ALA A 15 11.02 1.77 -2.95
N ALA A 16 12.06 2.32 -2.32
CA ALA A 16 12.86 1.60 -1.31
C ALA A 16 12.04 1.21 -0.07
N ILE A 17 11.13 2.08 0.40
CA ILE A 17 10.22 1.77 1.51
C ILE A 17 9.30 0.60 1.14
N PHE A 18 8.73 0.62 -0.07
CA PHE A 18 7.89 -0.47 -0.55
C PHE A 18 8.66 -1.80 -0.56
N ASP A 19 9.84 -1.84 -1.17
CA ASP A 19 10.67 -3.04 -1.25
C ASP A 19 11.05 -3.55 0.15
N ALA A 20 11.51 -2.69 1.05
CA ALA A 20 11.83 -3.05 2.43
C ALA A 20 10.61 -3.57 3.19
N SER A 21 9.47 -2.89 3.09
CA SER A 21 8.21 -3.27 3.75
C SER A 21 7.74 -4.66 3.30
N VAL A 22 7.79 -4.94 1.99
CA VAL A 22 7.39 -6.25 1.45
C VAL A 22 8.42 -7.31 1.76
N MET A 23 9.71 -7.08 1.45
CA MET A 23 10.72 -8.13 1.55
C MET A 23 11.14 -8.46 2.98
N GLN A 24 11.13 -7.49 3.89
CA GLN A 24 11.53 -7.67 5.29
C GLN A 24 10.33 -7.65 6.23
N GLY A 25 9.42 -6.67 6.09
CA GLY A 25 8.33 -6.44 7.02
C GLY A 25 7.25 -7.52 6.99
N SER A 26 7.01 -8.19 5.86
CA SER A 26 5.93 -9.16 5.71
C SER A 26 6.35 -10.63 5.85
N GLY A 27 7.60 -10.90 6.26
CA GLY A 27 8.18 -12.24 6.29
C GLY A 27 7.51 -13.23 7.24
N GLU A 28 6.78 -12.75 8.24
CA GLU A 28 5.99 -13.60 9.15
C GLU A 28 4.75 -14.19 8.45
N PHE A 29 4.21 -13.51 7.44
CA PHE A 29 2.93 -13.85 6.80
C PHE A 29 3.08 -14.44 5.40
N TYR A 30 4.18 -14.14 4.71
CA TYR A 30 4.40 -14.54 3.33
C TYR A 30 5.79 -15.19 3.18
N SER A 31 5.86 -16.27 2.43
CA SER A 31 7.11 -16.92 2.05
C SER A 31 8.02 -15.98 1.24
N PHE A 32 9.29 -16.32 1.12
CA PHE A 32 10.22 -15.54 0.28
C PHE A 32 9.75 -15.46 -1.19
N ALA A 33 9.24 -16.57 -1.75
CA ALA A 33 8.73 -16.61 -3.11
C ALA A 33 7.51 -15.71 -3.32
N GLU A 34 6.56 -15.72 -2.37
CA GLU A 34 5.40 -14.84 -2.41
C GLU A 34 5.80 -13.35 -2.32
N ARG A 35 6.71 -13.01 -1.39
CA ARG A 35 7.22 -11.63 -1.26
C ARG A 35 7.93 -11.17 -2.52
N SER A 36 8.76 -12.03 -3.12
CA SER A 36 9.44 -11.74 -4.37
C SER A 36 8.46 -11.52 -5.53
N ALA A 37 7.42 -12.36 -5.64
CA ALA A 37 6.37 -12.19 -6.63
C ALA A 37 5.50 -10.94 -6.40
N TRP A 38 5.47 -10.43 -5.18
CA TRP A 38 4.80 -9.18 -4.84
C TRP A 38 5.68 -7.96 -5.12
N ALA A 39 6.94 -7.97 -4.66
CA ALA A 39 7.85 -6.83 -4.75
C ALA A 39 8.33 -6.59 -6.18
N TYR A 40 8.65 -7.66 -6.92
CA TYR A 40 9.36 -7.56 -8.18
C TYR A 40 8.46 -7.77 -9.40
N ILE A 41 8.89 -7.22 -10.53
CA ILE A 41 8.33 -7.47 -11.85
C ILE A 41 9.44 -8.13 -12.66
N GLU A 42 9.21 -9.35 -13.13
CA GLU A 42 10.19 -10.16 -13.87
C GLU A 42 11.56 -10.29 -13.16
N GLY A 43 11.53 -10.31 -11.82
CA GLY A 43 12.72 -10.43 -10.99
C GLY A 43 13.43 -9.12 -10.66
N GLU A 44 12.96 -7.98 -11.18
CA GLU A 44 13.54 -6.66 -10.96
C GLU A 44 12.68 -5.78 -10.05
N THR A 45 13.30 -4.88 -9.31
CA THR A 45 12.60 -3.86 -8.51
C THR A 45 11.81 -2.90 -9.41
N ARG A 46 10.72 -2.38 -8.90
CA ARG A 46 9.90 -1.41 -9.62
C ARG A 46 10.63 -0.09 -9.77
N SER A 47 10.76 0.38 -11.01
CA SER A 47 11.47 1.63 -11.31
C SER A 47 10.75 2.87 -10.74
N ALA A 48 11.49 3.97 -10.63
CA ALA A 48 10.92 5.28 -10.31
C ALA A 48 9.80 5.67 -11.29
N HIS A 49 9.99 5.42 -12.58
CA HIS A 49 8.97 5.68 -13.61
C HIS A 49 7.69 4.88 -13.36
N TYR A 50 7.81 3.58 -13.03
CA TYR A 50 6.65 2.76 -12.65
C TYR A 50 5.85 3.39 -11.52
N TRP A 51 6.51 3.86 -10.47
CA TRP A 51 5.84 4.46 -9.31
C TRP A 51 5.19 5.80 -9.65
N LEU A 52 5.85 6.67 -10.43
CA LEU A 52 5.27 7.94 -10.86
C LEU A 52 4.01 7.73 -11.69
N GLU A 53 4.01 6.78 -12.64
CA GLU A 53 2.83 6.46 -13.44
C GLU A 53 1.71 5.81 -12.61
N ARG A 54 2.07 4.89 -11.69
CA ARG A 54 1.08 4.21 -10.85
C ARG A 54 0.33 5.18 -9.92
N LEU A 55 1.01 6.19 -9.42
CA LEU A 55 0.49 7.08 -8.37
C LEU A 55 0.03 8.45 -8.88
N LYS A 56 0.11 8.71 -10.19
CA LYS A 56 -0.10 10.05 -10.76
C LYS A 56 -1.47 10.66 -10.47
N ASP A 57 -2.52 9.86 -10.42
CA ASP A 57 -3.89 10.33 -10.20
C ASP A 57 -4.34 10.13 -8.74
N THR A 58 -3.41 10.16 -7.80
CA THR A 58 -3.67 9.96 -6.37
C THR A 58 -3.07 11.08 -5.53
N THR A 59 -3.65 11.33 -4.37
CA THR A 59 -3.03 12.18 -3.35
C THR A 59 -2.15 11.32 -2.45
N ILE A 60 -0.88 11.70 -2.29
CA ILE A 60 0.11 10.90 -1.55
C ILE A 60 0.66 11.71 -0.39
N TRP A 61 0.66 11.11 0.80
CA TRP A 61 1.35 11.62 1.99
C TRP A 61 2.55 10.76 2.30
N VAL A 62 3.63 11.41 2.69
CA VAL A 62 4.87 10.77 3.14
C VAL A 62 5.17 11.16 4.58
N ALA A 63 5.72 10.20 5.33
CA ALA A 63 6.26 10.41 6.67
C ALA A 63 7.78 10.57 6.58
N GLU A 64 8.29 11.67 7.11
CA GLU A 64 9.72 12.02 7.13
C GLU A 64 10.23 12.03 8.57
N ALA A 65 11.32 11.33 8.82
CA ALA A 65 12.07 11.35 10.07
C ALA A 65 13.57 11.45 9.73
N ASP A 66 14.31 12.31 10.43
CA ASP A 66 15.75 12.50 10.26
C ASP A 66 16.18 12.75 8.79
N ASN A 67 15.38 13.53 8.07
CA ASN A 67 15.51 13.85 6.63
C ASN A 67 15.41 12.64 5.69
N MET A 68 14.84 11.54 6.14
CA MET A 68 14.56 10.37 5.32
C MET A 68 13.07 10.03 5.35
N LEU A 69 12.55 9.50 4.26
CA LEU A 69 11.20 8.96 4.26
C LEU A 69 11.17 7.62 4.98
N VAL A 70 10.17 7.46 5.83
CA VAL A 70 9.98 6.25 6.65
C VAL A 70 8.64 5.55 6.41
N GLY A 71 7.77 6.14 5.60
CA GLY A 71 6.50 5.57 5.20
C GLY A 71 5.73 6.45 4.23
N PHE A 72 4.72 5.89 3.58
CA PHE A 72 3.80 6.62 2.70
C PHE A 72 2.42 5.97 2.67
N ILE A 73 1.42 6.77 2.34
CA ILE A 73 0.03 6.38 2.10
C ILE A 73 -0.51 7.18 0.92
N ASN A 74 -1.42 6.59 0.13
CA ASN A 74 -2.11 7.34 -0.91
C ASN A 74 -3.62 7.13 -0.90
N LEU A 75 -4.33 8.11 -1.43
CA LEU A 75 -5.78 8.13 -1.62
C LEU A 75 -6.09 8.28 -3.10
N LYS A 76 -6.85 7.35 -3.64
CA LYS A 76 -7.37 7.37 -5.01
C LYS A 76 -8.88 7.62 -4.98
N ILE A 77 -9.32 8.72 -5.57
CA ILE A 77 -10.74 9.10 -5.62
C ILE A 77 -11.40 8.42 -6.82
N GLY A 78 -12.68 8.06 -6.67
CA GLY A 78 -13.45 7.44 -7.74
C GLY A 78 -13.11 5.96 -7.98
N ALA A 79 -12.51 5.29 -7.01
CA ALA A 79 -12.15 3.87 -7.09
C ALA A 79 -13.36 2.92 -7.24
N ASP A 80 -14.55 3.36 -6.85
CA ASP A 80 -15.80 2.61 -6.97
C ASP A 80 -16.82 3.44 -7.76
N SER A 81 -17.02 3.07 -9.02
CA SER A 81 -17.97 3.76 -9.92
C SER A 81 -19.44 3.55 -9.54
N GLU A 82 -19.74 2.58 -8.68
CA GLU A 82 -21.12 2.29 -8.23
C GLU A 82 -21.50 3.11 -6.99
N VAL A 83 -20.53 3.74 -6.31
CA VAL A 83 -20.75 4.52 -5.10
C VAL A 83 -20.22 5.93 -5.29
N GLU A 84 -21.14 6.89 -5.34
CA GLU A 84 -20.78 8.30 -5.31
C GLU A 84 -20.00 8.65 -4.04
N ALA A 85 -18.94 9.46 -4.18
CA ALA A 85 -18.06 9.89 -3.08
C ALA A 85 -17.31 8.73 -2.36
N ALA A 86 -16.84 7.73 -3.13
CA ALA A 86 -15.94 6.68 -2.64
C ALA A 86 -14.48 6.93 -3.02
N ALA A 87 -13.57 6.42 -2.19
CA ALA A 87 -12.14 6.43 -2.46
C ALA A 87 -11.46 5.16 -1.95
N GLU A 88 -10.27 4.89 -2.47
CA GLU A 88 -9.45 3.74 -2.10
C GLU A 88 -8.13 4.18 -1.46
N VAL A 89 -7.76 3.51 -0.38
CA VAL A 89 -6.39 3.52 0.13
C VAL A 89 -5.63 2.42 -0.61
N GLU A 90 -4.92 2.78 -1.70
CA GLU A 90 -4.22 1.78 -2.51
C GLU A 90 -2.92 1.29 -1.89
N CYS A 91 -2.20 2.19 -1.19
CA CYS A 91 -0.91 1.92 -0.60
C CYS A 91 -0.86 2.46 0.82
N LEU A 92 -0.34 1.65 1.74
CA LEU A 92 0.15 2.07 3.05
C LEU A 92 1.37 1.21 3.34
N PHE A 93 2.55 1.81 3.28
CA PHE A 93 3.82 1.13 3.54
C PHE A 93 4.66 1.93 4.53
N VAL A 94 5.29 1.22 5.45
CA VAL A 94 6.19 1.76 6.46
C VAL A 94 7.48 0.96 6.44
N HIS A 95 8.61 1.65 6.48
CA HIS A 95 9.91 0.99 6.57
C HIS A 95 9.97 0.11 7.84
N PRO A 96 10.44 -1.15 7.77
CA PRO A 96 10.37 -2.09 8.88
C PRO A 96 11.00 -1.58 10.19
N GLU A 97 12.09 -0.83 10.12
CA GLU A 97 12.74 -0.23 11.29
C GLU A 97 11.87 0.80 12.02
N TYR A 98 10.87 1.36 11.34
CA TYR A 98 9.92 2.31 11.91
C TYR A 98 8.53 1.68 12.14
N ALA A 99 8.43 0.36 12.02
CA ALA A 99 7.20 -0.35 12.32
C ALA A 99 6.82 -0.17 13.80
N ARG A 100 5.50 -0.10 14.08
CA ARG A 100 4.95 0.08 15.44
C ARG A 100 5.36 1.38 16.16
N SER A 101 5.96 2.33 15.48
CA SER A 101 6.33 3.66 16.03
C SER A 101 5.27 4.76 15.79
N GLY A 102 4.08 4.38 15.29
CA GLY A 102 2.98 5.32 15.03
C GLY A 102 2.98 5.93 13.63
N VAL A 103 3.95 5.58 12.76
CA VAL A 103 4.04 6.11 11.39
C VAL A 103 2.77 5.87 10.59
N ALA A 104 2.29 4.62 10.53
CA ALA A 104 1.06 4.27 9.81
C ALA A 104 -0.16 5.06 10.33
N THR A 105 -0.26 5.25 11.64
CA THR A 105 -1.33 6.00 12.28
C THR A 105 -1.30 7.46 11.89
N SER A 106 -0.12 8.10 11.90
CA SER A 106 0.03 9.51 11.53
C SER A 106 -0.27 9.74 10.04
N LEU A 107 0.18 8.84 9.17
CA LEU A 107 -0.14 8.87 7.74
C LEU A 107 -1.64 8.72 7.50
N TYR A 108 -2.28 7.76 8.17
CA TYR A 108 -3.72 7.54 8.06
C TYR A 108 -4.52 8.75 8.51
N PHE A 109 -4.13 9.39 9.62
CA PHE A 109 -4.82 10.61 10.07
C PHE A 109 -4.70 11.76 9.07
N ALA A 110 -3.54 11.96 8.45
CA ALA A 110 -3.38 12.98 7.41
C ALA A 110 -4.30 12.71 6.20
N LEU A 111 -4.36 11.46 5.74
CA LEU A 111 -5.30 11.04 4.70
C LEU A 111 -6.76 11.23 5.15
N PHE A 112 -7.09 10.90 6.39
CA PHE A 112 -8.46 10.95 6.89
C PHE A 112 -8.98 12.40 7.05
N GLU A 113 -8.12 13.38 7.30
CA GLU A 113 -8.51 14.81 7.24
C GLU A 113 -8.94 15.20 5.83
N GLU A 114 -8.23 14.76 4.78
CA GLU A 114 -8.63 14.98 3.40
C GLU A 114 -9.97 14.31 3.07
N VAL A 115 -10.17 13.09 3.56
CA VAL A 115 -11.44 12.35 3.43
C VAL A 115 -12.63 13.15 3.97
N LYS A 116 -12.45 13.82 5.10
CA LYS A 116 -13.46 14.70 5.70
C LYS A 116 -13.72 15.96 4.87
N ILE A 117 -12.63 16.61 4.40
CA ILE A 117 -12.71 17.80 3.55
C ILE A 117 -13.49 17.51 2.27
N LEU A 118 -13.23 16.34 1.66
CA LEU A 118 -13.90 15.90 0.45
C LEU A 118 -15.30 15.32 0.69
N ALA A 119 -15.75 15.24 1.94
CA ALA A 119 -17.04 14.67 2.36
C ALA A 119 -17.30 13.28 1.75
N LEU A 120 -16.25 12.45 1.68
CA LEU A 120 -16.37 11.08 1.18
C LEU A 120 -17.29 10.25 2.08
N LYS A 121 -17.95 9.25 1.49
CA LYS A 121 -18.93 8.40 2.19
C LYS A 121 -18.42 6.99 2.43
N ARG A 122 -17.37 6.60 1.71
CA ARG A 122 -16.81 5.26 1.80
C ARG A 122 -15.31 5.27 1.51
N LEU A 123 -14.57 4.53 2.32
CA LEU A 123 -13.20 4.13 2.01
C LEU A 123 -13.13 2.61 1.79
N THR A 124 -12.30 2.22 0.83
CA THR A 124 -11.94 0.83 0.57
C THR A 124 -10.43 0.64 0.67
N VAL A 125 -9.99 -0.58 0.90
CA VAL A 125 -8.58 -0.98 0.87
C VAL A 125 -8.46 -2.48 0.56
N GLU A 126 -7.40 -2.86 -0.16
CA GLU A 126 -6.95 -4.24 -0.25
C GLU A 126 -5.79 -4.47 0.72
N ALA A 127 -6.08 -4.96 1.92
CA ALA A 127 -5.12 -5.12 2.99
C ALA A 127 -4.44 -6.49 2.97
N SER A 128 -3.10 -6.52 3.08
CA SER A 128 -2.32 -7.73 3.34
C SER A 128 -2.63 -8.30 4.74
N TYR A 129 -2.15 -9.53 5.02
CA TYR A 129 -2.20 -10.08 6.38
C TYR A 129 -1.57 -9.15 7.42
N LEU A 130 -0.46 -8.49 7.07
CA LEU A 130 0.24 -7.55 7.95
C LEU A 130 -0.59 -6.26 8.19
N ALA A 131 -1.22 -5.71 7.15
CA ALA A 131 -1.94 -4.45 7.23
C ALA A 131 -3.37 -4.58 7.76
N ARG A 132 -4.00 -5.74 7.61
CA ARG A 132 -5.40 -5.99 8.01
C ARG A 132 -5.70 -5.60 9.46
N PRO A 133 -4.90 -6.00 10.49
CA PRO A 133 -5.19 -5.62 11.87
C PRO A 133 -5.12 -4.10 12.11
N PHE A 134 -4.30 -3.38 11.36
CA PHE A 134 -4.26 -1.92 11.41
C PHE A 134 -5.58 -1.33 10.92
N PHE A 135 -6.07 -1.74 9.75
CA PHE A 135 -7.32 -1.23 9.19
C PHE A 135 -8.54 -1.64 10.03
N GLU A 136 -8.56 -2.84 10.62
CA GLU A 136 -9.61 -3.25 11.56
C GLU A 136 -9.69 -2.29 12.77
N LYS A 137 -8.55 -1.85 13.31
CA LYS A 137 -8.50 -0.84 14.39
C LYS A 137 -9.01 0.54 13.96
N GLN A 138 -8.93 0.87 12.65
CA GLN A 138 -9.50 2.09 12.10
C GLN A 138 -11.00 1.95 11.77
N GLY A 139 -11.62 0.81 12.07
CA GLY A 139 -13.04 0.55 11.85
C GLY A 139 -13.41 -0.07 10.51
N PHE A 140 -12.43 -0.41 9.67
CA PHE A 140 -12.69 -1.15 8.43
C PHE A 140 -13.18 -2.57 8.73
N ARG A 141 -14.09 -3.05 7.89
CA ARG A 141 -14.62 -4.41 7.95
C ARG A 141 -14.15 -5.19 6.71
N SER A 142 -13.65 -6.40 6.92
CA SER A 142 -13.32 -7.32 5.82
C SER A 142 -14.59 -7.80 5.16
N ILE A 143 -14.67 -7.67 3.84
CA ILE A 143 -15.81 -8.11 3.02
C ILE A 143 -15.46 -9.33 2.16
N ARG A 144 -14.20 -9.51 1.80
CA ARG A 144 -13.76 -10.65 0.99
C ARG A 144 -12.27 -10.93 1.22
N ARG A 145 -11.92 -12.22 1.21
CA ARG A 145 -10.55 -12.71 1.08
C ARG A 145 -10.28 -12.96 -0.41
N ASN A 146 -9.21 -12.40 -0.93
CA ASN A 146 -8.82 -12.52 -2.32
C ASN A 146 -7.55 -13.36 -2.47
N GLU A 147 -7.42 -14.01 -3.61
CA GLU A 147 -6.24 -14.74 -4.03
C GLU A 147 -5.76 -14.21 -5.38
N HIS A 148 -4.53 -13.72 -5.42
CA HIS A 148 -3.92 -13.15 -6.61
C HIS A 148 -2.77 -14.04 -7.07
N LYS A 149 -2.89 -14.63 -8.25
CA LYS A 149 -1.78 -15.35 -8.87
C LYS A 149 -0.73 -14.37 -9.39
N ARG A 150 0.52 -14.57 -9.00
CA ARG A 150 1.67 -13.80 -9.45
C ARG A 150 2.78 -14.76 -9.88
N PHE A 151 3.56 -14.36 -10.86
CA PHE A 151 4.71 -15.13 -11.35
C PHE A 151 5.99 -14.37 -11.03
N LEU A 152 7.05 -15.08 -10.65
CA LEU A 152 8.34 -14.50 -10.36
C LEU A 152 9.02 -13.98 -11.63
N ASN A 153 8.84 -14.71 -12.74
CA ASN A 153 9.46 -14.42 -14.02
C ASN A 153 8.67 -15.04 -15.20
N ALA A 154 9.12 -14.78 -16.43
CA ALA A 154 8.48 -15.30 -17.64
C ALA A 154 8.53 -16.84 -17.73
N ALA A 155 9.58 -17.48 -17.21
CA ALA A 155 9.69 -18.94 -17.23
C ALA A 155 8.65 -19.59 -16.32
N ASP A 156 8.45 -19.08 -15.10
CA ASP A 156 7.42 -19.56 -14.18
C ASP A 156 6.01 -19.34 -14.77
N LYS A 157 5.80 -18.23 -15.47
CA LYS A 157 4.54 -17.98 -16.18
C LYS A 157 4.29 -19.00 -17.28
N ALA A 158 5.30 -19.33 -18.07
CA ALA A 158 5.22 -20.35 -19.13
C ALA A 158 4.94 -21.74 -18.58
N GLN A 159 5.44 -22.05 -17.38
CA GLN A 159 5.25 -23.34 -16.69
C GLN A 159 4.00 -23.37 -15.79
N GLY A 160 3.27 -22.27 -15.68
CA GLY A 160 2.10 -22.17 -14.81
C GLY A 160 2.42 -22.17 -13.29
N GLN A 161 3.66 -21.90 -12.91
CA GLN A 161 4.15 -21.91 -11.53
C GLN A 161 3.88 -20.55 -10.85
N ALA A 162 2.62 -20.30 -10.50
CA ALA A 162 2.22 -19.06 -9.84
C ALA A 162 2.41 -19.12 -8.32
N GLN A 163 2.84 -18.02 -7.73
CA GLN A 163 2.66 -17.75 -6.31
C GLN A 163 1.26 -17.20 -6.06
N VAL A 164 0.64 -17.57 -4.96
CA VAL A 164 -0.70 -17.09 -4.59
C VAL A 164 -0.56 -16.09 -3.45
N LEU A 165 -0.79 -14.83 -3.76
CA LEU A 165 -0.81 -13.75 -2.77
C LEU A 165 -2.23 -13.58 -2.23
N VAL A 166 -2.35 -13.60 -0.92
CA VAL A 166 -3.64 -13.39 -0.24
C VAL A 166 -3.71 -11.96 0.28
N ASN A 167 -4.84 -11.29 0.02
CA ASN A 167 -5.20 -10.03 0.67
C ASN A 167 -6.70 -10.02 1.01
N PHE A 168 -7.15 -8.94 1.63
CA PHE A 168 -8.52 -8.77 2.10
C PHE A 168 -9.09 -7.46 1.57
N SER A 169 -10.18 -7.54 0.80
CA SER A 169 -10.98 -6.36 0.49
C SER A 169 -11.68 -5.93 1.77
N MET A 170 -11.49 -4.69 2.16
CA MET A 170 -12.08 -4.11 3.37
C MET A 170 -12.75 -2.79 3.04
N THR A 171 -13.77 -2.41 3.83
CA THR A 171 -14.53 -1.16 3.65
C THR A 171 -14.78 -0.48 4.98
N LEU A 172 -14.84 0.86 4.93
CA LEU A 172 -15.26 1.74 6.01
C LEU A 172 -16.36 2.65 5.47
N ALA A 173 -17.55 2.62 6.09
CA ALA A 173 -18.58 3.64 5.88
C ALA A 173 -18.27 4.85 6.77
N LEU A 174 -18.44 6.06 6.23
CA LEU A 174 -18.11 7.33 6.84
C LEU A 174 -19.34 8.14 7.24
#